data_aa904a13db4fc11fcd52452b97ad5daf
#
_entry.id   aa904a13db4fc11fcd52452b97ad5daf
#
_cell.length_a   1.000
_cell.length_b   1.000
_cell.length_c   1.000
_cell.angle_alpha   90.00
_cell.angle_beta   90.00
_cell.angle_gamma   90.00
#
_symmetry.space_group_name_H-M   'P 1'
#
loop_
_entity.id
_entity.type
_entity.pdbx_description
1 polymer ?
#
loop_
_entity_poly.entity_id
_entity_poly.type
_entity_poly.pdbx_seq_one_letter_code
_entity_poly.pdbx_strand_id
1 'polypeptide(L)'
;MSFPYLIQGKNIVVVIGNTSHTVSSTHISYEKLKEAIKNDDWDTVKDLIEPKKVVLQYGKGNVEVQGDKMYWKGKEFHNYLAGKFIDMYQEGFPVEPMVNFMENLMSNPSKRAVDELYAFLEKGNLPITADGCFLAYKKVRNDYLDIHSGTMDNSVGKTVEMERNEVDDDKDRTCSTGLHFCSLDYLSHFGGHDSRTVVLKINPRDVVSIPADYHSTKGRACRYEVIDEINKDAADAFVAPVQETAVVAGVSADVIRAAVEAAVKAALAAQNTSNEADGSGI
;
A
#
# COMPACT_ATOMS: atom_id res chain seq x y z
N MET A 1 -25.25 -2.49 28.78
CA MET A 1 -24.57 -1.25 29.26
C MET A 1 -24.65 -0.24 28.13
N SER A 2 -25.21 0.95 28.34
CA SER A 2 -25.25 1.99 27.32
C SER A 2 -23.99 2.86 27.38
N PHE A 3 -23.53 3.35 26.23
CA PHE A 3 -22.42 4.29 26.16
C PHE A 3 -22.95 5.71 25.87
N PRO A 4 -22.34 6.76 26.46
CA PRO A 4 -22.64 8.12 26.06
C PRO A 4 -22.34 8.33 24.56
N TYR A 5 -23.28 8.94 23.83
CA TYR A 5 -23.09 9.23 22.42
C TYR A 5 -23.68 10.58 22.02
N LEU A 6 -23.19 11.12 20.89
CA LEU A 6 -23.70 12.32 20.26
C LEU A 6 -23.75 12.09 18.73
N ILE A 7 -24.89 12.35 18.12
CA ILE A 7 -25.03 12.38 16.67
C ILE A 7 -25.19 13.84 16.27
N GLN A 8 -24.21 14.40 15.59
CA GLN A 8 -24.21 15.80 15.16
C GLN A 8 -23.74 15.93 13.71
N GLY A 9 -24.61 16.45 12.85
CA GLY A 9 -24.32 16.60 11.43
C GLY A 9 -23.99 15.27 10.76
N LYS A 10 -22.77 15.14 10.27
CA LYS A 10 -22.26 13.95 9.58
C LYS A 10 -21.41 13.05 10.50
N ASN A 11 -21.40 13.27 11.80
CA ASN A 11 -20.56 12.54 12.74
C ASN A 11 -21.38 11.88 13.83
N ILE A 12 -20.93 10.69 14.23
CA ILE A 12 -21.36 9.99 15.44
C ILE A 12 -20.14 9.97 16.37
N VAL A 13 -20.33 10.45 17.60
CA VAL A 13 -19.32 10.36 18.66
C VAL A 13 -19.82 9.41 19.72
N VAL A 14 -19.04 8.44 20.10
CA VAL A 14 -19.37 7.49 21.19
C VAL A 14 -18.22 7.50 22.18
N VAL A 15 -18.54 7.51 23.47
CA VAL A 15 -17.53 7.48 24.53
C VAL A 15 -17.55 6.09 25.19
N ILE A 16 -16.41 5.39 25.08
CA ILE A 16 -16.20 4.08 25.72
C ILE A 16 -15.10 4.22 26.77
N GLY A 17 -15.47 4.02 28.02
CA GLY A 17 -14.54 4.31 29.13
C GLY A 17 -14.14 5.79 29.15
N ASN A 18 -12.85 6.08 29.02
CA ASN A 18 -12.29 7.44 28.95
C ASN A 18 -11.91 7.88 27.53
N THR A 19 -12.28 7.11 26.52
CA THR A 19 -11.90 7.38 25.11
C THR A 19 -13.11 7.79 24.30
N SER A 20 -13.00 8.89 23.58
CA SER A 20 -13.99 9.37 22.62
C SER A 20 -13.63 8.88 21.21
N HIS A 21 -14.57 8.25 20.55
CA HIS A 21 -14.46 7.73 19.20
C HIS A 21 -15.40 8.50 18.28
N THR A 22 -14.86 9.07 17.19
CA THR A 22 -15.66 9.81 16.21
C THR A 22 -15.71 9.02 14.90
N VAL A 23 -16.91 8.77 14.41
CA VAL A 23 -17.17 8.06 13.14
C VAL A 23 -17.90 9.02 12.21
N SER A 24 -17.28 9.35 11.07
CA SER A 24 -17.88 10.24 10.06
C SER A 24 -18.86 9.49 9.17
N SER A 25 -19.77 10.21 8.49
CA SER A 25 -20.75 9.62 7.56
C SER A 25 -20.09 8.96 6.33
N THR A 26 -18.83 9.19 6.10
CA THR A 26 -18.05 8.52 5.04
C THR A 26 -17.43 7.21 5.51
N HIS A 27 -17.45 6.93 6.81
CA HIS A 27 -16.91 5.70 7.38
C HIS A 27 -17.78 4.49 7.02
N ILE A 28 -17.17 3.38 6.64
CA ILE A 28 -17.85 2.15 6.24
C ILE A 28 -18.84 1.61 7.30
N SER A 29 -18.53 1.82 8.57
CA SER A 29 -19.37 1.38 9.69
C SER A 29 -20.46 2.38 10.10
N TYR A 30 -20.54 3.57 9.48
CA TYR A 30 -21.42 4.65 9.95
C TYR A 30 -22.90 4.25 10.05
N GLU A 31 -23.46 3.69 8.98
CA GLU A 31 -24.88 3.31 8.96
C GLU A 31 -25.15 2.13 9.90
N LYS A 32 -24.26 1.14 9.97
CA LYS A 32 -24.37 0.02 10.91
C LYS A 32 -24.29 0.51 12.36
N LEU A 33 -23.39 1.43 12.66
CA LEU A 33 -23.24 2.04 13.98
C LEU A 33 -24.50 2.82 14.38
N LYS A 34 -25.04 3.60 13.46
CA LYS A 34 -26.27 4.36 13.67
C LYS A 34 -27.48 3.46 13.93
N GLU A 35 -27.58 2.35 13.20
CA GLU A 35 -28.62 1.34 13.40
C GLU A 35 -28.46 0.62 14.74
N ALA A 36 -27.25 0.21 15.11
CA ALA A 36 -26.95 -0.42 16.39
C ALA A 36 -27.32 0.49 17.57
N ILE A 37 -26.97 1.79 17.50
CA ILE A 37 -27.34 2.79 18.53
C ILE A 37 -28.87 2.93 18.60
N LYS A 38 -29.58 2.97 17.47
CA LYS A 38 -31.04 3.09 17.42
C LYS A 38 -31.75 1.88 18.06
N ASN A 39 -31.14 0.71 17.96
CA ASN A 39 -31.66 -0.54 18.47
C ASN A 39 -31.15 -0.88 19.89
N ASP A 40 -30.42 0.05 20.54
CA ASP A 40 -29.77 -0.18 21.83
C ASP A 40 -28.84 -1.40 21.88
N ASP A 41 -28.30 -1.80 20.72
CA ASP A 41 -27.32 -2.89 20.57
C ASP A 41 -25.90 -2.39 20.86
N TRP A 42 -25.61 -2.22 22.15
CA TRP A 42 -24.36 -1.65 22.62
C TRP A 42 -23.15 -2.58 22.48
N ASP A 43 -23.38 -3.88 22.32
CA ASP A 43 -22.32 -4.84 22.05
C ASP A 43 -21.83 -4.66 20.61
N THR A 44 -22.74 -4.54 19.65
CA THR A 44 -22.42 -4.21 18.26
C THR A 44 -21.79 -2.82 18.14
N VAL A 45 -22.28 -1.81 18.90
CA VAL A 45 -21.66 -0.47 18.94
C VAL A 45 -20.18 -0.57 19.34
N LYS A 46 -19.90 -1.31 20.40
CA LYS A 46 -18.53 -1.51 20.90
C LYS A 46 -17.67 -2.23 19.86
N ASP A 47 -18.19 -3.27 19.24
CA ASP A 47 -17.47 -4.07 18.24
C ASP A 47 -17.14 -3.27 16.97
N LEU A 48 -18.02 -2.36 16.55
CA LEU A 48 -17.81 -1.49 15.39
C LEU A 48 -16.84 -0.34 15.64
N ILE A 49 -16.56 0.01 16.91
CA ILE A 49 -15.72 1.14 17.28
C ILE A 49 -14.31 0.69 17.71
N GLU A 50 -14.17 -0.49 18.30
CA GLU A 50 -12.88 -1.00 18.77
C GLU A 50 -12.05 -1.55 17.60
N PRO A 51 -10.95 -0.87 17.17
CA PRO A 51 -10.19 -1.25 15.95
C PRO A 51 -9.70 -2.70 15.97
N LYS A 52 -9.28 -3.20 17.14
CA LYS A 52 -8.81 -4.59 17.28
C LYS A 52 -9.88 -5.62 16.98
N LYS A 53 -11.13 -5.36 17.37
CA LYS A 53 -12.25 -6.27 17.12
C LYS A 53 -12.66 -6.29 15.64
N VAL A 54 -12.58 -5.13 14.98
CA VAL A 54 -12.86 -5.03 13.55
C VAL A 54 -11.87 -5.86 12.73
N VAL A 55 -10.59 -5.77 13.05
CA VAL A 55 -9.57 -6.60 12.40
C VAL A 55 -9.88 -8.09 12.58
N LEU A 56 -10.35 -8.51 13.75
CA LEU A 56 -10.77 -9.89 14.01
C LEU A 56 -11.98 -10.28 13.14
N GLN A 57 -12.97 -9.41 13.04
CA GLN A 57 -14.19 -9.67 12.26
C GLN A 57 -13.90 -9.81 10.76
N TYR A 58 -13.09 -8.92 10.19
CA TYR A 58 -12.73 -8.94 8.77
C TYR A 58 -11.61 -9.94 8.44
N GLY A 59 -10.84 -10.35 9.41
CA GLY A 59 -9.78 -11.36 9.25
C GLY A 59 -10.27 -12.76 8.92
N LYS A 60 -11.60 -12.96 8.79
CA LYS A 60 -12.21 -14.26 8.42
C LYS A 60 -11.73 -15.43 9.27
N GLY A 61 -11.44 -15.20 10.55
CA GLY A 61 -10.88 -16.20 11.46
C GLY A 61 -9.37 -16.47 11.30
N ASN A 62 -8.70 -15.76 10.39
CA ASN A 62 -7.26 -15.88 10.20
C ASN A 62 -6.43 -14.96 11.10
N VAL A 63 -7.09 -13.98 11.72
CA VAL A 63 -6.42 -12.99 12.59
C VAL A 63 -6.76 -13.27 14.04
N GLU A 64 -5.74 -13.28 14.89
CA GLU A 64 -5.85 -13.36 16.35
C GLU A 64 -5.18 -12.14 16.98
N VAL A 65 -5.74 -11.65 18.08
CA VAL A 65 -5.15 -10.57 18.88
C VAL A 65 -4.82 -11.11 20.27
N GLN A 66 -3.55 -11.07 20.65
CA GLN A 66 -3.06 -11.48 21.96
C GLN A 66 -2.33 -10.28 22.59
N GLY A 67 -2.98 -9.62 23.55
CA GLY A 67 -2.47 -8.37 24.15
C GLY A 67 -2.42 -7.23 23.13
N ASP A 68 -1.22 -6.73 22.86
CA ASP A 68 -0.91 -5.68 21.89
C ASP A 68 -0.42 -6.23 20.52
N LYS A 69 -0.32 -7.54 20.39
CA LYS A 69 0.17 -8.22 19.18
C LYS A 69 -0.97 -8.82 18.38
N MET A 70 -0.80 -8.80 17.07
CA MET A 70 -1.69 -9.48 16.10
C MET A 70 -0.98 -10.67 15.47
N TYR A 71 -1.74 -11.71 15.19
CA TYR A 71 -1.26 -12.95 14.56
C TYR A 71 -2.12 -13.28 13.36
N TRP A 72 -1.48 -13.69 12.27
CA TRP A 72 -2.11 -14.26 11.10
C TRP A 72 -1.86 -15.76 11.05
N LYS A 73 -2.91 -16.56 11.18
CA LYS A 73 -2.79 -18.03 11.23
C LYS A 73 -1.66 -18.50 12.17
N GLY A 74 -1.63 -17.89 13.37
CA GLY A 74 -0.63 -18.21 14.41
C GLY A 74 0.76 -17.60 14.20
N LYS A 75 1.00 -16.82 13.14
CA LYS A 75 2.25 -16.09 12.92
C LYS A 75 2.08 -14.63 13.29
N GLU A 76 3.00 -14.08 14.10
CA GLU A 76 2.97 -12.69 14.52
C GLU A 76 3.05 -11.73 13.34
N PHE A 77 2.17 -10.73 13.30
CA PHE A 77 2.25 -9.61 12.37
C PHE A 77 3.35 -8.66 12.78
N HIS A 78 4.02 -8.09 11.78
CA HIS A 78 4.85 -6.93 12.01
C HIS A 78 3.98 -5.72 12.43
N ASN A 79 4.45 -4.96 13.44
CA ASN A 79 3.70 -3.83 14.01
C ASN A 79 3.27 -2.79 12.97
N TYR A 80 4.07 -2.58 11.93
CA TYR A 80 3.73 -1.68 10.82
C TYR A 80 2.42 -2.07 10.13
N LEU A 81 2.25 -3.34 9.74
CA LEU A 81 1.02 -3.79 9.08
C LEU A 81 -0.18 -3.75 10.01
N ALA A 82 0.02 -4.08 11.29
CA ALA A 82 -1.03 -3.94 12.30
C ALA A 82 -1.47 -2.48 12.46
N GLY A 83 -0.52 -1.54 12.51
CA GLY A 83 -0.78 -0.10 12.51
C GLY A 83 -1.55 0.35 11.26
N LYS A 84 -1.08 -0.03 10.07
CA LYS A 84 -1.74 0.29 8.81
C LYS A 84 -3.19 -0.20 8.72
N PHE A 85 -3.47 -1.38 9.27
CA PHE A 85 -4.83 -1.91 9.41
C PHE A 85 -5.73 -1.01 10.27
N ILE A 86 -5.20 -0.59 11.42
CA ILE A 86 -5.92 0.27 12.35
C ILE A 86 -6.18 1.64 11.71
N ASP A 87 -5.16 2.23 11.07
CA ASP A 87 -5.26 3.53 10.42
C ASP A 87 -6.29 3.49 9.28
N MET A 88 -6.21 2.51 8.39
CA MET A 88 -7.20 2.33 7.31
C MET A 88 -8.64 2.22 7.85
N TYR A 89 -8.81 1.47 8.93
CA TYR A 89 -10.12 1.36 9.55
C TYR A 89 -10.61 2.68 10.15
N GLN A 90 -9.75 3.39 10.90
CA GLN A 90 -10.08 4.67 11.51
C GLN A 90 -10.40 5.76 10.47
N GLU A 91 -9.75 5.70 9.32
CA GLU A 91 -10.00 6.58 8.17
C GLU A 91 -11.23 6.16 7.35
N GLY A 92 -11.86 5.03 7.68
CA GLY A 92 -13.08 4.56 7.01
C GLY A 92 -12.84 3.75 5.75
N PHE A 93 -11.61 3.34 5.49
CA PHE A 93 -11.29 2.48 4.36
C PHE A 93 -11.72 1.02 4.60
N PRO A 94 -12.10 0.29 3.54
CA PRO A 94 -12.35 -1.14 3.64
C PRO A 94 -11.06 -1.89 4.00
N VAL A 95 -11.14 -2.83 4.92
CA VAL A 95 -9.98 -3.61 5.39
C VAL A 95 -9.69 -4.84 4.54
N GLU A 96 -10.63 -5.24 3.66
CA GLU A 96 -10.47 -6.39 2.79
C GLU A 96 -9.19 -6.34 1.92
N PRO A 97 -8.79 -5.21 1.33
CA PRO A 97 -7.53 -5.11 0.58
C PRO A 97 -6.32 -5.51 1.42
N MET A 98 -6.31 -5.13 2.70
CA MET A 98 -5.22 -5.50 3.60
C MET A 98 -5.25 -6.98 3.98
N VAL A 99 -6.45 -7.56 4.18
CA VAL A 99 -6.59 -9.01 4.40
C VAL A 99 -6.08 -9.79 3.19
N ASN A 100 -6.47 -9.38 1.98
CA ASN A 100 -6.00 -9.99 0.75
C ASN A 100 -4.47 -9.83 0.59
N PHE A 101 -3.94 -8.66 0.95
CA PHE A 101 -2.49 -8.41 0.96
C PHE A 101 -1.78 -9.38 1.91
N MET A 102 -2.30 -9.59 3.11
CA MET A 102 -1.72 -10.52 4.08
C MET A 102 -1.77 -11.97 3.59
N GLU A 103 -2.87 -12.39 2.95
CA GLU A 103 -2.96 -13.71 2.34
C GLU A 103 -1.90 -13.91 1.26
N ASN A 104 -1.75 -12.94 0.38
CA ASN A 104 -0.74 -12.94 -0.67
C ASN A 104 0.68 -12.96 -0.08
N LEU A 105 0.97 -12.11 0.90
CA LEU A 105 2.27 -12.02 1.55
C LEU A 105 2.65 -13.34 2.24
N MET A 106 1.73 -13.92 3.00
CA MET A 106 1.97 -15.16 3.73
C MET A 106 2.05 -16.38 2.82
N SER A 107 1.64 -16.26 1.55
CA SER A 107 1.85 -17.27 0.51
C SER A 107 3.25 -17.19 -0.13
N ASN A 108 4.06 -16.17 0.19
CA ASN A 108 5.44 -16.09 -0.28
C ASN A 108 6.26 -17.25 0.32
N PRO A 109 6.94 -18.04 -0.53
CA PRO A 109 7.69 -19.21 -0.06
C PRO A 109 8.96 -18.88 0.73
N SER A 110 9.42 -17.61 0.69
CA SER A 110 10.62 -17.16 1.38
C SER A 110 10.26 -16.30 2.60
N LYS A 111 10.48 -16.84 3.81
CA LYS A 111 10.33 -16.08 5.05
C LYS A 111 11.18 -14.81 5.05
N ARG A 112 12.40 -14.88 4.52
CA ARG A 112 13.31 -13.74 4.44
C ARG A 112 12.72 -12.63 3.55
N ALA A 113 12.20 -12.96 2.35
CA ALA A 113 11.56 -11.99 1.48
C ALA A 113 10.35 -11.32 2.14
N VAL A 114 9.57 -12.08 2.93
CA VAL A 114 8.47 -11.54 3.73
C VAL A 114 8.98 -10.52 4.74
N ASP A 115 10.00 -10.89 5.51
CA ASP A 115 10.56 -10.00 6.56
C ASP A 115 11.20 -8.74 5.95
N GLU A 116 11.89 -8.85 4.80
CA GLU A 116 12.52 -7.72 4.10
C GLU A 116 11.47 -6.76 3.47
N LEU A 117 10.36 -7.31 2.95
CA LEU A 117 9.32 -6.51 2.30
C LEU A 117 8.66 -5.52 3.26
N TYR A 118 8.60 -5.83 4.56
CA TYR A 118 8.05 -4.90 5.56
C TYR A 118 8.78 -3.55 5.56
N ALA A 119 10.10 -3.57 5.55
CA ALA A 119 10.90 -2.33 5.56
C ALA A 119 10.69 -1.50 4.28
N PHE A 120 10.52 -2.16 3.14
CA PHE A 120 10.21 -1.50 1.86
C PHE A 120 8.84 -0.83 1.88
N LEU A 121 7.81 -1.53 2.36
CA LEU A 121 6.44 -1.01 2.41
C LEU A 121 6.31 0.15 3.41
N GLU A 122 6.96 0.04 4.56
CA GLU A 122 6.94 1.07 5.60
C GLU A 122 7.53 2.38 5.09
N LYS A 123 8.68 2.33 4.42
CA LYS A 123 9.34 3.51 3.88
C LYS A 123 8.67 4.08 2.64
N GLY A 124 8.19 3.22 1.75
CA GLY A 124 7.62 3.61 0.47
C GLY A 124 6.20 4.16 0.56
N ASN A 125 5.49 3.97 1.67
CA ASN A 125 4.06 4.27 1.83
C ASN A 125 3.22 3.88 0.61
N LEU A 126 3.45 2.67 0.10
CA LEU A 126 2.94 2.23 -1.19
C LEU A 126 1.46 1.86 -1.12
N PRO A 127 0.66 2.22 -2.14
CA PRO A 127 -0.74 1.85 -2.20
C PRO A 127 -0.93 0.33 -2.27
N ILE A 128 -1.97 -0.18 -1.59
CA ILE A 128 -2.41 -1.56 -1.67
C ILE A 128 -3.69 -1.62 -2.49
N THR A 129 -3.72 -2.53 -3.46
CA THR A 129 -4.86 -2.74 -4.35
C THR A 129 -5.93 -3.65 -3.71
N ALA A 130 -7.16 -3.63 -4.25
CA ALA A 130 -8.28 -4.41 -3.72
C ALA A 130 -7.99 -5.93 -3.65
N ASP A 131 -7.22 -6.45 -4.59
CA ASP A 131 -6.81 -7.85 -4.67
C ASP A 131 -5.56 -8.17 -3.84
N GLY A 132 -5.10 -7.21 -3.02
CA GLY A 132 -4.01 -7.40 -2.08
C GLY A 132 -2.62 -7.42 -2.73
N CYS A 133 -2.46 -6.76 -3.86
CA CYS A 133 -1.16 -6.41 -4.42
C CYS A 133 -0.71 -5.04 -3.90
N PHE A 134 0.52 -4.65 -4.14
CA PHE A 134 0.99 -3.30 -3.92
C PHE A 134 1.44 -2.65 -5.23
N LEU A 135 1.42 -1.32 -5.26
CA LEU A 135 1.92 -0.56 -6.41
C LEU A 135 3.36 -0.14 -6.16
N ALA A 136 4.18 -0.25 -7.19
CA ALA A 136 5.57 0.19 -7.18
C ALA A 136 5.91 0.79 -8.56
N TYR A 137 7.15 1.22 -8.74
CA TYR A 137 7.56 1.96 -9.94
C TYR A 137 8.77 1.33 -10.59
N LYS A 138 8.93 1.61 -11.89
CA LYS A 138 10.10 1.18 -12.65
C LYS A 138 10.39 2.19 -13.76
N LYS A 139 11.67 2.51 -13.95
CA LYS A 139 12.11 3.21 -15.16
C LYS A 139 12.41 2.23 -16.27
N VAL A 140 11.92 2.54 -17.45
CA VAL A 140 12.10 1.77 -18.69
C VAL A 140 12.54 2.70 -19.82
N ARG A 141 13.00 2.14 -20.93
CA ARG A 141 13.36 2.89 -22.13
C ARG A 141 12.12 3.50 -22.79
N ASN A 142 12.31 4.44 -23.72
CA ASN A 142 11.21 5.06 -24.47
C ASN A 142 10.38 4.05 -25.27
N ASP A 143 10.97 2.92 -25.66
CA ASP A 143 10.32 1.80 -26.35
C ASP A 143 9.68 0.78 -25.37
N TYR A 144 9.59 1.11 -24.08
CA TYR A 144 9.12 0.27 -22.98
C TYR A 144 9.97 -0.98 -22.69
N LEU A 145 11.10 -1.15 -23.34
CA LEU A 145 12.00 -2.24 -23.01
C LEU A 145 12.76 -1.91 -21.70
N ASP A 146 13.17 -2.93 -20.98
CA ASP A 146 13.96 -2.75 -19.77
C ASP A 146 15.31 -2.09 -20.08
N ILE A 147 15.82 -1.29 -19.15
CA ILE A 147 17.04 -0.48 -19.37
C ILE A 147 18.28 -1.37 -19.52
N HIS A 148 18.35 -2.49 -18.79
CA HIS A 148 19.54 -3.34 -18.74
C HIS A 148 19.68 -4.25 -19.94
N SER A 149 18.71 -5.13 -20.17
CA SER A 149 18.79 -6.11 -21.27
C SER A 149 18.25 -5.56 -22.59
N GLY A 150 17.29 -4.64 -22.51
CA GLY A 150 16.55 -4.15 -23.67
C GLY A 150 15.69 -5.23 -24.34
N THR A 151 15.30 -6.27 -23.61
CA THR A 151 14.57 -7.42 -24.17
C THR A 151 13.18 -7.62 -23.56
N MET A 152 12.98 -7.15 -22.31
CA MET A 152 11.71 -7.33 -21.61
C MET A 152 10.76 -6.18 -21.91
N ASP A 153 9.60 -6.47 -22.48
CA ASP A 153 8.54 -5.51 -22.81
C ASP A 153 7.73 -5.15 -21.56
N ASN A 154 7.87 -3.90 -21.12
CA ASN A 154 7.16 -3.31 -19.98
C ASN A 154 6.08 -2.30 -20.44
N SER A 155 5.48 -2.52 -21.60
CA SER A 155 4.33 -1.71 -22.05
C SER A 155 3.14 -1.89 -21.11
N VAL A 156 2.33 -0.84 -20.98
CA VAL A 156 1.11 -0.88 -20.15
C VAL A 156 0.20 -2.04 -20.58
N GLY A 157 -0.32 -2.78 -19.62
CA GLY A 157 -1.14 -3.98 -19.81
C GLY A 157 -0.33 -5.29 -19.92
N LYS A 158 0.99 -5.24 -19.87
CA LYS A 158 1.84 -6.44 -19.91
C LYS A 158 2.06 -7.02 -18.53
N THR A 159 2.05 -8.35 -18.49
CA THR A 159 2.63 -9.11 -17.37
C THR A 159 4.04 -9.51 -17.75
N VAL A 160 5.00 -9.15 -16.91
CA VAL A 160 6.40 -9.52 -17.07
C VAL A 160 6.74 -10.54 -16.00
N GLU A 161 7.32 -11.67 -16.42
CA GLU A 161 7.64 -12.77 -15.51
C GLU A 161 8.96 -13.45 -15.89
N MET A 162 9.58 -14.04 -14.90
CA MET A 162 10.73 -14.94 -15.03
C MET A 162 10.67 -16.02 -13.95
N GLU A 163 11.42 -17.09 -14.15
CA GLU A 163 11.46 -18.16 -13.16
C GLU A 163 11.99 -17.63 -11.82
N ARG A 164 11.29 -17.93 -10.71
CA ARG A 164 11.63 -17.43 -9.39
C ARG A 164 13.06 -17.78 -8.96
N ASN A 165 13.53 -18.97 -9.31
CA ASN A 165 14.87 -19.47 -8.98
C ASN A 165 16.00 -18.83 -9.81
N GLU A 166 15.67 -18.08 -10.86
CA GLU A 166 16.61 -17.27 -11.63
C GLU A 166 16.78 -15.86 -11.04
N VAL A 167 15.88 -15.44 -10.15
CA VAL A 167 15.99 -14.15 -9.47
C VAL A 167 16.99 -14.26 -8.34
N ASP A 168 18.00 -13.39 -8.36
CA ASP A 168 18.99 -13.33 -7.27
C ASP A 168 18.33 -12.86 -5.98
N ASP A 169 18.38 -13.73 -4.98
CA ASP A 169 17.77 -13.52 -3.68
C ASP A 169 18.72 -12.86 -2.66
N ASP A 170 19.98 -12.64 -3.00
CA ASP A 170 20.97 -12.02 -2.11
C ASP A 170 20.71 -10.50 -1.96
N LYS A 171 20.25 -10.09 -0.77
CA LYS A 171 19.96 -8.68 -0.45
C LYS A 171 21.20 -7.77 -0.43
N ASP A 172 22.39 -8.35 -0.29
CA ASP A 172 23.66 -7.59 -0.24
C ASP A 172 24.22 -7.33 -1.65
N ARG A 173 23.61 -7.92 -2.68
CA ARG A 173 23.89 -7.60 -4.09
C ARG A 173 22.97 -6.51 -4.61
N THR A 174 23.54 -5.35 -4.85
CA THR A 174 22.83 -4.14 -5.29
C THR A 174 22.18 -4.29 -6.67
N CYS A 175 22.94 -4.75 -7.65
CA CYS A 175 22.52 -4.99 -9.04
C CYS A 175 22.73 -6.45 -9.38
N SER A 176 21.66 -7.17 -9.67
CA SER A 176 21.70 -8.58 -10.02
C SER A 176 20.46 -8.99 -10.80
N THR A 177 20.38 -10.26 -11.19
CA THR A 177 19.29 -10.83 -11.98
C THR A 177 17.96 -10.73 -11.23
N GLY A 178 16.90 -10.28 -11.92
CA GLY A 178 15.55 -10.17 -11.38
C GLY A 178 14.75 -9.04 -12.00
N LEU A 179 13.45 -9.08 -11.80
CA LEU A 179 12.55 -8.02 -12.21
C LEU A 179 12.56 -6.91 -11.15
N HIS A 180 13.34 -5.87 -11.42
CA HIS A 180 13.51 -4.76 -10.49
C HIS A 180 12.29 -3.85 -10.44
N PHE A 181 11.95 -3.42 -9.23
CA PHE A 181 10.95 -2.39 -8.92
C PHE A 181 11.47 -1.46 -7.82
N CYS A 182 10.87 -0.30 -7.64
CA CYS A 182 11.28 0.66 -6.62
C CYS A 182 10.11 1.50 -6.10
N SER A 183 10.37 2.22 -4.99
CA SER A 183 9.52 3.30 -4.51
C SER A 183 9.75 4.59 -5.32
N LEU A 184 8.88 5.60 -5.13
CA LEU A 184 9.03 6.91 -5.79
C LEU A 184 10.36 7.58 -5.45
N ASP A 185 10.81 7.47 -4.21
CA ASP A 185 12.05 8.11 -3.74
C ASP A 185 13.30 7.63 -4.49
N TYR A 186 13.27 6.40 -4.97
CA TYR A 186 14.40 5.82 -5.71
C TYR A 186 14.47 6.31 -7.17
N LEU A 187 13.37 6.78 -7.75
CA LEU A 187 13.31 7.12 -9.17
C LEU A 187 14.33 8.19 -9.60
N SER A 188 14.71 9.09 -8.70
CA SER A 188 15.73 10.12 -8.96
C SER A 188 17.14 9.54 -9.10
N HIS A 189 17.39 8.36 -8.53
CA HIS A 189 18.71 7.71 -8.52
C HIS A 189 18.94 6.81 -9.73
N PHE A 190 17.94 6.59 -10.57
CA PHE A 190 18.05 5.65 -11.68
C PHE A 190 17.40 6.17 -12.97
N GLY A 191 18.02 5.87 -14.12
CA GLY A 191 17.55 6.22 -15.44
C GLY A 191 18.05 7.60 -15.94
N GLY A 192 18.06 7.76 -17.26
CA GLY A 192 18.43 9.02 -17.95
C GLY A 192 17.23 9.92 -18.21
N HIS A 193 17.48 11.09 -18.81
CA HIS A 193 16.45 12.05 -19.23
C HIS A 193 15.40 11.46 -20.21
N ASP A 194 15.77 10.39 -20.92
CA ASP A 194 14.92 9.73 -21.93
C ASP A 194 14.31 8.42 -21.43
N SER A 195 14.06 8.25 -20.15
CA SER A 195 13.39 7.09 -19.59
C SER A 195 11.94 7.40 -19.26
N ARG A 196 11.05 6.40 -19.42
CA ARG A 196 9.66 6.41 -18.96
C ARG A 196 9.58 5.85 -17.56
N THR A 197 8.56 6.25 -16.80
CA THR A 197 8.26 5.66 -15.49
C THR A 197 6.94 4.94 -15.57
N VAL A 198 6.95 3.64 -15.40
CA VAL A 198 5.75 2.81 -15.36
C VAL A 198 5.35 2.46 -13.94
N VAL A 199 4.05 2.25 -13.74
CA VAL A 199 3.45 1.80 -12.49
C VAL A 199 3.26 0.30 -12.57
N LEU A 200 3.77 -0.39 -11.57
CA LEU A 200 3.73 -1.83 -11.45
C LEU A 200 2.74 -2.25 -10.37
N LYS A 201 1.94 -3.25 -10.65
CA LYS A 201 1.14 -3.98 -9.66
C LYS A 201 1.85 -5.29 -9.34
N ILE A 202 2.24 -5.46 -8.08
CA ILE A 202 3.07 -6.57 -7.63
C ILE A 202 2.35 -7.36 -6.55
N ASN A 203 2.19 -8.66 -6.77
CA ASN A 203 1.73 -9.53 -5.70
C ASN A 203 2.90 -9.75 -4.71
N PRO A 204 2.73 -9.50 -3.40
CA PRO A 204 3.79 -9.69 -2.41
C PRO A 204 4.33 -11.13 -2.37
N ARG A 205 3.55 -12.11 -2.82
CA ARG A 205 4.00 -13.50 -3.03
C ARG A 205 5.19 -13.61 -3.98
N ASP A 206 5.24 -12.72 -4.99
CA ASP A 206 6.21 -12.78 -6.08
C ASP A 206 7.50 -12.00 -5.80
N VAL A 207 7.58 -11.29 -4.67
CA VAL A 207 8.80 -10.62 -4.21
C VAL A 207 9.83 -11.65 -3.76
N VAL A 208 11.08 -11.45 -4.21
CA VAL A 208 12.20 -12.36 -3.94
C VAL A 208 13.23 -11.75 -2.99
N SER A 209 13.57 -10.47 -3.18
CA SER A 209 14.57 -9.78 -2.36
C SER A 209 14.33 -8.27 -2.32
N ILE A 210 14.66 -7.66 -1.19
CA ILE A 210 14.74 -6.21 -1.00
C ILE A 210 16.19 -5.87 -0.66
N PRO A 211 17.00 -5.38 -1.61
CA PRO A 211 18.37 -4.97 -1.37
C PRO A 211 18.48 -3.94 -0.25
N ALA A 212 19.50 -4.09 0.59
CA ALA A 212 19.71 -3.24 1.77
C ALA A 212 20.20 -1.82 1.43
N ASP A 213 20.74 -1.64 0.23
CA ASP A 213 21.22 -0.34 -0.26
C ASP A 213 20.07 0.64 -0.54
N TYR A 214 20.38 1.92 -0.69
CA TYR A 214 19.41 3.00 -0.89
C TYR A 214 18.22 2.92 0.10
N HIS A 215 18.53 2.54 1.34
CA HIS A 215 17.52 2.45 2.42
C HIS A 215 16.35 1.51 2.11
N SER A 216 16.59 0.42 1.40
CA SER A 216 15.55 -0.56 1.01
C SER A 216 14.42 0.04 0.15
N THR A 217 14.74 0.98 -0.75
CA THR A 217 13.77 1.64 -1.64
C THR A 217 13.58 0.97 -2.99
N LYS A 218 14.24 -0.19 -3.19
CA LYS A 218 14.11 -1.03 -4.40
C LYS A 218 13.94 -2.50 -4.03
N GLY A 219 13.44 -3.29 -4.98
CA GLY A 219 13.23 -4.72 -4.81
C GLY A 219 13.38 -5.51 -6.11
N ARG A 220 13.42 -6.82 -5.97
CA ARG A 220 13.39 -7.80 -7.05
C ARG A 220 12.21 -8.73 -6.87
N ALA A 221 11.45 -8.91 -7.93
CA ALA A 221 10.34 -9.85 -8.02
C ALA A 221 10.58 -10.84 -9.15
N CYS A 222 9.81 -11.93 -9.16
CA CYS A 222 9.77 -12.86 -10.29
C CYS A 222 8.58 -12.56 -11.23
N ARG A 223 7.64 -11.71 -10.83
CA ARG A 223 6.48 -11.34 -11.62
C ARG A 223 5.90 -9.99 -11.18
N TYR A 224 5.41 -9.21 -12.15
CA TYR A 224 4.57 -8.04 -11.95
C TYR A 224 3.70 -7.77 -13.19
N GLU A 225 2.70 -6.95 -13.02
CA GLU A 225 1.85 -6.41 -14.08
C GLU A 225 2.14 -4.91 -14.24
N VAL A 226 2.32 -4.44 -15.46
CA VAL A 226 2.46 -3.00 -15.77
C VAL A 226 1.06 -2.45 -15.99
N ILE A 227 0.60 -1.59 -15.08
CA ILE A 227 -0.79 -1.12 -15.10
C ILE A 227 -0.95 0.31 -15.61
N ASP A 228 0.11 1.13 -15.54
CA ASP A 228 0.04 2.53 -15.96
C ASP A 228 1.44 3.12 -16.22
N GLU A 229 1.49 4.36 -16.70
CA GLU A 229 2.69 5.17 -16.89
C GLU A 229 2.54 6.54 -16.23
N ILE A 230 3.58 7.00 -15.53
CA ILE A 230 3.65 8.37 -15.00
C ILE A 230 4.28 9.28 -16.05
N ASN A 231 3.53 10.26 -16.55
CA ASN A 231 4.06 11.22 -17.52
C ASN A 231 5.13 12.15 -16.91
N LYS A 232 6.21 12.40 -17.67
CA LYS A 232 7.33 13.28 -17.27
C LYS A 232 6.91 14.73 -17.00
N ASP A 233 5.86 15.19 -17.65
CA ASP A 233 5.35 16.55 -17.55
C ASP A 233 4.29 16.71 -16.45
N ALA A 234 4.23 15.74 -15.56
CA ALA A 234 3.23 15.65 -14.49
C ALA A 234 3.39 16.65 -13.34
N ALA A 235 3.72 17.89 -13.65
CA ALA A 235 3.13 18.98 -12.88
C ALA A 235 1.60 19.01 -13.06
N ASP A 236 1.06 18.38 -14.13
CA ASP A 236 -0.35 18.51 -14.52
C ASP A 236 -1.07 17.24 -14.96
N ALA A 237 -0.48 16.04 -14.98
CA ALA A 237 -1.19 14.91 -15.56
C ALA A 237 -0.92 13.56 -14.92
N PHE A 238 -1.73 13.19 -13.98
CA PHE A 238 -2.17 11.82 -13.81
C PHE A 238 -3.21 11.54 -14.88
N VAL A 239 -2.85 10.94 -15.99
CA VAL A 239 -3.78 10.66 -17.06
C VAL A 239 -3.60 9.27 -17.62
N ALA A 240 -4.40 8.39 -17.21
CA ALA A 240 -5.30 7.55 -17.99
C ALA A 240 -6.26 6.88 -17.01
N PRO A 241 -7.53 6.72 -17.32
CA PRO A 241 -8.40 5.98 -16.44
C PRO A 241 -7.82 4.58 -16.33
N VAL A 242 -7.47 4.16 -15.12
CA VAL A 242 -7.36 2.76 -14.77
C VAL A 242 -8.65 2.14 -15.28
N GLN A 243 -8.58 1.31 -16.30
CA GLN A 243 -9.78 0.63 -16.79
C GLN A 243 -10.48 0.01 -15.59
N GLU A 244 -11.79 0.14 -15.53
CA GLU A 244 -12.71 -0.14 -14.41
C GLU A 244 -12.61 -1.52 -13.73
N THR A 245 -11.54 -2.24 -13.85
CA THR A 245 -11.31 -3.53 -13.16
C THR A 245 -10.70 -3.40 -11.77
N ALA A 246 -10.28 -2.21 -11.35
CA ALA A 246 -9.89 -1.94 -9.97
C ALA A 246 -11.00 -1.21 -9.23
N VAL A 247 -12.20 -1.78 -9.20
CA VAL A 247 -13.23 -1.36 -8.26
C VAL A 247 -12.81 -1.86 -6.88
N VAL A 248 -12.08 -1.03 -6.17
CA VAL A 248 -12.01 -1.11 -4.71
C VAL A 248 -13.45 -0.92 -4.24
N ALA A 249 -14.05 -1.94 -3.64
CA ALA A 249 -15.40 -1.87 -3.16
C ALA A 249 -15.53 -0.66 -2.20
N GLY A 250 -16.13 0.45 -2.68
CA GLY A 250 -16.41 1.64 -1.90
C GLY A 250 -15.44 2.80 -2.01
N VAL A 251 -14.31 2.69 -2.70
CA VAL A 251 -13.40 3.83 -2.97
C VAL A 251 -13.47 4.15 -4.46
N SER A 252 -13.94 5.34 -4.82
CA SER A 252 -13.98 5.76 -6.21
C SER A 252 -12.55 5.88 -6.77
N ALA A 253 -12.39 5.62 -8.07
CA ALA A 253 -11.13 5.82 -8.78
C ALA A 253 -10.55 7.23 -8.53
N ASP A 254 -11.40 8.21 -8.28
CA ASP A 254 -11.03 9.59 -7.95
C ASP A 254 -10.33 9.72 -6.58
N VAL A 255 -10.66 8.89 -5.60
CA VAL A 255 -10.00 8.89 -4.28
C VAL A 255 -8.60 8.27 -4.39
N ILE A 256 -8.47 7.19 -5.14
CA ILE A 256 -7.15 6.58 -5.43
C ILE A 256 -6.30 7.58 -6.22
N ARG A 257 -6.87 8.23 -7.23
CA ARG A 257 -6.22 9.28 -8.01
C ARG A 257 -5.76 10.43 -7.12
N ALA A 258 -6.64 10.96 -6.26
CA ALA A 258 -6.31 12.06 -5.36
C ALA A 258 -5.21 11.69 -4.34
N ALA A 259 -5.21 10.46 -3.82
CA ALA A 259 -4.18 9.98 -2.90
C ALA A 259 -2.81 9.84 -3.59
N VAL A 260 -2.79 9.32 -4.80
CA VAL A 260 -1.57 9.19 -5.60
C VAL A 260 -1.06 10.55 -6.06
N GLU A 261 -1.94 11.47 -6.51
CA GLU A 261 -1.61 12.85 -6.86
C GLU A 261 -1.04 13.62 -5.66
N ALA A 262 -1.61 13.44 -4.47
CA ALA A 262 -1.11 14.07 -3.25
C ALA A 262 0.28 13.53 -2.87
N ALA A 263 0.53 12.23 -2.98
CA ALA A 263 1.81 11.61 -2.71
C ALA A 263 2.89 12.07 -3.70
N VAL A 264 2.57 12.13 -5.00
CA VAL A 264 3.48 12.62 -6.05
C VAL A 264 3.80 14.11 -5.83
N LYS A 265 2.80 14.94 -5.53
CA LYS A 265 2.99 16.36 -5.25
C LYS A 265 3.85 16.62 -4.02
N ALA A 266 3.67 15.83 -2.97
CA ALA A 266 4.49 15.90 -1.75
C ALA A 266 5.95 15.50 -2.02
N ALA A 267 6.19 14.44 -2.80
CA ALA A 267 7.51 13.98 -3.17
C ALA A 267 8.26 15.02 -4.04
N LEU A 268 7.56 15.65 -5.01
CA LEU A 268 8.12 16.69 -5.86
C LEU A 268 8.43 17.98 -5.07
N ALA A 269 7.58 18.36 -4.10
CA ALA A 269 7.83 19.51 -3.23
C ALA A 269 9.05 19.30 -2.34
N ALA A 270 9.26 18.09 -1.81
CA ALA A 270 10.43 17.74 -1.01
C ALA A 270 11.73 17.80 -1.82
N GLN A 271 11.70 17.46 -3.12
CA GLN A 271 12.86 17.54 -4.01
C GLN A 271 13.25 18.98 -4.33
N ASN A 272 12.30 19.89 -4.49
CA ASN A 272 12.60 21.30 -4.76
C ASN A 272 13.24 22.00 -3.55
N THR A 273 12.85 21.62 -2.33
CA THR A 273 13.47 22.17 -1.10
C THR A 273 14.89 21.67 -0.85
N SER A 274 15.23 20.45 -1.30
CA SER A 274 16.60 19.92 -1.18
C SER A 274 17.56 20.53 -2.22
N ASN A 275 17.07 20.92 -3.39
CA ASN A 275 17.90 21.57 -4.42
C ASN A 275 18.19 23.07 -4.12
N GLU A 276 17.35 23.74 -3.34
CA GLU A 276 17.61 25.11 -2.90
C GLU A 276 18.61 25.18 -1.72
N ALA A 277 18.74 24.12 -0.94
CA ALA A 277 19.68 24.07 0.19
C ALA A 277 21.13 23.81 -0.25
N ASP A 278 21.36 23.21 -1.42
CA ASP A 278 22.70 22.88 -1.94
C ASP A 278 23.27 23.98 -2.85
N GLY A 279 22.51 25.03 -3.17
CA GLY A 279 22.89 26.15 -4.04
C GLY A 279 23.45 27.39 -3.35
N SER A 280 23.59 27.41 -2.02
CA SER A 280 24.06 28.60 -1.26
C SER A 280 25.42 28.40 -0.57
N GLY A 281 26.38 27.83 -1.27
CA GLY A 281 27.76 27.61 -0.78
C GLY A 281 28.79 27.98 -1.86
N ILE A 282 28.98 29.26 -2.14
CA ILE A 282 30.25 29.80 -2.68
C ILE A 282 30.67 30.94 -1.79
#